data_8db2d1dfdb03dbe779aabcc9f0eb565d
#
_entry.id   8db2d1dfdb03dbe779aabcc9f0eb565d
#
_cell.length_a   1.000
_cell.length_b   1.000
_cell.length_c   1.000
_cell.angle_alpha   90.00
_cell.angle_beta   90.00
_cell.angle_gamma   90.00
#
_symmetry.space_group_name_H-M   'P 1'
#
loop_
_entity.id
_entity.type
_entity.pdbx_description
1 polymer ?
#
loop_
_entity_poly.entity_id
_entity_poly.type
_entity_poly.pdbx_seq_one_letter_code
_entity_poly.pdbx_strand_id
1 'polypeptide(L)'
;MGAKERNKNYVLDKAKVVFLEKGIVGVSMADIAKEADFGVASVYRYFGNRKALVLECAVSLWKDKRDKIRVVYEKNLSQSGFEQITILTKYFSWLVVSDKAFSRFLLSLDSFLLTEDATQTEREEYDEILLEIYTMFEGAYKKGLVDGTIRDIGSFPDFYFAATQSLISLSQRLTMRGGASLTDESLNDKIKLLINMFTTYFANEK
;
A
#
# COMPACT_ATOMS: atom_id res chain seq x y z
N MET A 1 26.06 3.72 9.52
CA MET A 1 25.65 3.70 8.10
C MET A 1 26.82 4.15 7.22
N GLY A 2 27.32 3.30 6.33
CA GLY A 2 28.48 3.58 5.46
C GLY A 2 28.13 4.55 4.32
N ALA A 3 29.15 5.17 3.70
CA ALA A 3 28.93 6.08 2.56
C ALA A 3 28.20 5.43 1.40
N LYS A 4 28.48 4.16 1.09
CA LYS A 4 27.81 3.39 0.03
C LYS A 4 26.30 3.28 0.30
N GLU A 5 25.90 3.02 1.53
CA GLU A 5 24.52 2.84 1.92
C GLU A 5 23.75 4.17 1.95
N ARG A 6 24.39 5.26 2.40
CA ARG A 6 23.81 6.61 2.29
C ARG A 6 23.50 6.98 0.84
N ASN A 7 24.46 6.70 -0.06
CA ASN A 7 24.30 6.99 -1.49
C ASN A 7 23.21 6.12 -2.12
N LYS A 8 23.12 4.80 -1.76
CA LYS A 8 22.04 3.92 -2.21
C LYS A 8 20.69 4.48 -1.79
N ASN A 9 20.53 4.84 -0.52
CA ASN A 9 19.27 5.37 0.02
C ASN A 9 18.91 6.72 -0.64
N TYR A 10 19.88 7.60 -0.89
CA TYR A 10 19.63 8.84 -1.61
C TYR A 10 19.12 8.59 -3.04
N VAL A 11 19.73 7.65 -3.77
CA VAL A 11 19.26 7.27 -5.11
C VAL A 11 17.86 6.64 -5.04
N LEU A 12 17.59 5.80 -4.03
CA LEU A 12 16.26 5.22 -3.79
C LEU A 12 15.21 6.31 -3.56
N ASP A 13 15.50 7.30 -2.74
CA ASP A 13 14.59 8.43 -2.49
C ASP A 13 14.29 9.23 -3.76
N LYS A 14 15.30 9.48 -4.59
CA LYS A 14 15.11 10.12 -5.90
C LYS A 14 14.26 9.24 -6.84
N ALA A 15 14.52 7.94 -6.88
CA ALA A 15 13.75 7.00 -7.69
C ALA A 15 12.26 6.97 -7.28
N LYS A 16 11.97 6.98 -5.97
CA LYS A 16 10.59 7.08 -5.47
C LYS A 16 9.89 8.32 -6.00
N VAL A 17 10.51 9.48 -5.93
CA VAL A 17 9.94 10.75 -6.44
C VAL A 17 9.63 10.61 -7.93
N VAL A 18 10.61 10.15 -8.74
CA VAL A 18 10.42 10.00 -10.18
C VAL A 18 9.29 9.03 -10.51
N PHE A 19 9.23 7.88 -9.86
CA PHE A 19 8.17 6.90 -10.10
C PHE A 19 6.79 7.37 -9.63
N LEU A 20 6.70 8.13 -8.55
CA LEU A 20 5.45 8.73 -8.08
C LEU A 20 4.92 9.82 -9.03
N GLU A 21 5.80 10.58 -9.65
CA GLU A 21 5.45 11.66 -10.58
C GLU A 21 5.16 11.15 -11.99
N LYS A 22 6.06 10.31 -12.54
CA LYS A 22 6.04 9.90 -13.95
C LYS A 22 5.46 8.50 -14.18
N GLY A 23 5.25 7.72 -13.10
CA GLY A 23 4.94 6.30 -13.19
C GLY A 23 6.18 5.44 -13.45
N ILE A 24 5.99 4.12 -13.47
CA ILE A 24 7.09 3.16 -13.70
C ILE A 24 7.39 3.01 -15.18
N VAL A 25 6.34 3.03 -16.03
CA VAL A 25 6.48 2.81 -17.48
C VAL A 25 7.21 4.00 -18.10
N GLY A 26 8.23 3.71 -18.90
CA GLY A 26 9.01 4.73 -19.61
C GLY A 26 10.15 5.39 -18.80
N VAL A 27 10.28 5.08 -17.51
CA VAL A 27 11.41 5.55 -16.69
C VAL A 27 12.52 4.51 -16.69
N SER A 28 13.72 4.91 -17.14
CA SER A 28 14.91 4.06 -17.22
C SER A 28 15.84 4.25 -16.00
N MET A 29 16.82 3.35 -15.86
CA MET A 29 17.90 3.50 -14.86
C MET A 29 18.74 4.76 -15.13
N ALA A 30 18.86 5.18 -16.41
CA ALA A 30 19.56 6.40 -16.78
C ALA A 30 18.82 7.67 -16.34
N ASP A 31 17.47 7.66 -16.42
CA ASP A 31 16.66 8.77 -15.93
C ASP A 31 16.80 8.95 -14.41
N ILE A 32 16.81 7.83 -13.67
CA ILE A 32 17.04 7.85 -12.21
C ILE A 32 18.46 8.34 -11.88
N ALA A 33 19.47 7.86 -12.61
CA ALA A 33 20.85 8.29 -12.43
C ALA A 33 21.00 9.80 -12.65
N LYS A 34 20.38 10.32 -13.70
CA LYS A 34 20.35 11.76 -14.01
C LYS A 34 19.69 12.57 -12.90
N GLU A 35 18.53 12.12 -12.41
CA GLU A 35 17.79 12.81 -11.34
C GLU A 35 18.55 12.79 -10.00
N ALA A 36 19.28 11.72 -9.73
CA ALA A 36 20.07 11.57 -8.52
C ALA A 36 21.47 12.23 -8.59
N ASP A 37 21.86 12.72 -9.75
CA ASP A 37 23.23 13.22 -10.05
C ASP A 37 24.31 12.14 -9.79
N PHE A 38 24.03 10.92 -10.28
CA PHE A 38 24.93 9.77 -10.20
C PHE A 38 25.23 9.20 -11.58
N GLY A 39 26.38 8.55 -11.72
CA GLY A 39 26.66 7.77 -12.92
C GLY A 39 25.75 6.54 -13.01
N VAL A 40 25.25 6.21 -14.20
CA VAL A 40 24.37 5.06 -14.47
C VAL A 40 24.96 3.75 -13.93
N ALA A 41 26.28 3.55 -14.10
CA ALA A 41 26.99 2.38 -13.57
C ALA A 41 26.91 2.28 -12.04
N SER A 42 26.83 3.40 -11.33
CA SER A 42 26.66 3.40 -9.86
C SER A 42 25.27 2.98 -9.46
N VAL A 43 24.23 3.39 -10.18
CA VAL A 43 22.85 2.97 -9.93
C VAL A 43 22.70 1.47 -10.16
N TYR A 44 23.25 0.94 -11.25
CA TYR A 44 23.28 -0.52 -11.47
C TYR A 44 24.06 -1.27 -10.37
N ARG A 45 25.17 -0.71 -9.88
CA ARG A 45 25.92 -1.34 -8.78
C ARG A 45 25.16 -1.35 -7.46
N TYR A 46 24.24 -0.39 -7.22
CA TYR A 46 23.42 -0.35 -6.01
C TYR A 46 22.22 -1.30 -6.08
N PHE A 47 21.56 -1.41 -7.21
CA PHE A 47 20.27 -2.08 -7.35
C PHE A 47 20.29 -3.32 -8.26
N GLY A 48 21.37 -3.53 -9.00
CA GLY A 48 21.50 -4.66 -9.93
C GLY A 48 20.73 -4.44 -11.23
N ASN A 49 19.40 -4.30 -11.16
CA ASN A 49 18.55 -4.08 -12.32
C ASN A 49 17.36 -3.16 -11.99
N ARG A 50 16.58 -2.81 -13.03
CA ARG A 50 15.42 -1.93 -12.89
C ARG A 50 14.31 -2.55 -12.05
N LYS A 51 14.06 -3.85 -12.20
CA LYS A 51 13.03 -4.57 -11.45
C LYS A 51 13.32 -4.53 -9.94
N ALA A 52 14.55 -4.79 -9.52
CA ALA A 52 14.95 -4.69 -8.12
C ALA A 52 14.80 -3.26 -7.58
N LEU A 53 15.18 -2.22 -8.34
CA LEU A 53 14.97 -0.82 -7.93
C LEU A 53 13.49 -0.51 -7.73
N VAL A 54 12.61 -0.92 -8.65
CA VAL A 54 11.16 -0.70 -8.54
C VAL A 54 10.59 -1.41 -7.31
N LEU A 55 11.00 -2.65 -7.05
CA LEU A 55 10.57 -3.40 -5.86
C LEU A 55 11.08 -2.75 -4.56
N GLU A 56 12.35 -2.31 -4.51
CA GLU A 56 12.86 -1.58 -3.34
C GLU A 56 12.09 -0.25 -3.11
N CYS A 57 11.70 0.45 -4.18
CA CYS A 57 10.83 1.62 -4.06
C CYS A 57 9.45 1.26 -3.49
N ALA A 58 8.84 0.18 -3.98
CA ALA A 58 7.54 -0.30 -3.50
C ALA A 58 7.59 -0.68 -2.02
N VAL A 59 8.61 -1.44 -1.61
CA VAL A 59 8.88 -1.80 -0.22
C VAL A 59 9.03 -0.55 0.65
N SER A 60 9.83 0.42 0.23
CA SER A 60 10.04 1.67 0.98
C SER A 60 8.75 2.47 1.15
N LEU A 61 7.92 2.59 0.09
CA LEU A 61 6.65 3.29 0.13
C LEU A 61 5.64 2.59 1.05
N TRP A 62 5.58 1.25 1.01
CA TRP A 62 4.72 0.48 1.89
C TRP A 62 5.21 0.49 3.35
N LYS A 63 6.53 0.51 3.61
CA LYS A 63 7.08 0.68 4.97
C LYS A 63 6.55 1.95 5.62
N ASP A 64 6.55 3.08 4.90
CA ASP A 64 5.99 4.34 5.39
C ASP A 64 4.48 4.23 5.74
N LYS A 65 3.72 3.50 4.93
CA LYS A 65 2.28 3.28 5.19
C LYS A 65 2.07 2.32 6.36
N ARG A 66 2.81 1.19 6.40
CA ARG A 66 2.78 0.21 7.49
C ARG A 66 3.06 0.86 8.84
N ASP A 67 4.07 1.71 8.94
CA ASP A 67 4.44 2.36 10.20
C ASP A 67 3.33 3.29 10.71
N LYS A 68 2.67 4.02 9.81
CA LYS A 68 1.50 4.84 10.14
C LYS A 68 0.30 3.99 10.60
N ILE A 69 0.03 2.87 9.93
CA ILE A 69 -1.03 1.92 10.32
C ILE A 69 -0.71 1.32 11.70
N ARG A 70 0.55 0.94 11.94
CA ARG A 70 0.99 0.40 13.23
C ARG A 70 0.74 1.38 14.37
N VAL A 71 1.07 2.65 14.21
CA VAL A 71 0.79 3.70 15.23
C VAL A 71 -0.71 3.78 15.53
N VAL A 72 -1.58 3.68 14.52
CA VAL A 72 -3.03 3.70 14.72
C VAL A 72 -3.49 2.42 15.42
N TYR A 73 -2.99 1.26 15.02
CA TYR A 73 -3.29 -0.02 15.66
C TYR A 73 -2.91 -0.02 17.15
N GLU A 74 -1.68 0.37 17.48
CA GLU A 74 -1.17 0.39 18.84
C GLU A 74 -1.95 1.35 19.76
N LYS A 75 -2.33 2.53 19.25
CA LYS A 75 -3.14 3.50 20.00
C LYS A 75 -4.55 3.03 20.32
N ASN A 76 -5.05 2.04 19.61
CA ASN A 76 -6.42 1.55 19.76
C ASN A 76 -6.52 0.13 20.34
N LEU A 77 -5.45 -0.40 20.93
CA LEU A 77 -5.42 -1.75 21.51
C LEU A 77 -6.44 -1.96 22.65
N SER A 78 -6.87 -0.89 23.33
CA SER A 78 -7.91 -0.95 24.38
C SER A 78 -9.35 -1.02 23.86
N GLN A 79 -9.58 -0.68 22.58
CA GLN A 79 -10.90 -0.72 21.96
C GLN A 79 -11.34 -2.16 21.70
N SER A 80 -12.66 -2.39 21.51
CA SER A 80 -13.18 -3.69 21.04
C SER A 80 -12.57 -4.08 19.69
N GLY A 81 -12.60 -5.38 19.35
CA GLY A 81 -12.08 -5.83 18.07
C GLY A 81 -12.81 -5.21 16.89
N PHE A 82 -14.13 -5.00 16.99
CA PHE A 82 -14.92 -4.30 15.97
C PHE A 82 -14.51 -2.84 15.78
N GLU A 83 -14.28 -2.12 16.87
CA GLU A 83 -13.81 -0.73 16.81
C GLU A 83 -12.40 -0.66 16.20
N GLN A 84 -11.49 -1.56 16.62
CA GLN A 84 -10.12 -1.61 16.07
C GLN A 84 -10.13 -1.83 14.55
N ILE A 85 -10.84 -2.86 14.07
CA ILE A 85 -10.85 -3.18 12.63
C ILE A 85 -11.54 -2.08 11.82
N THR A 86 -12.55 -1.43 12.40
CA THR A 86 -13.24 -0.29 11.77
C THR A 86 -12.31 0.92 11.64
N ILE A 87 -11.56 1.24 12.69
CA ILE A 87 -10.57 2.33 12.70
C ILE A 87 -9.47 2.04 11.67
N LEU A 88 -8.94 0.82 11.66
CA LEU A 88 -7.91 0.41 10.70
C LEU A 88 -8.41 0.50 9.26
N THR A 89 -9.62 0.03 8.98
CA THR A 89 -10.22 0.08 7.63
C THR A 89 -10.40 1.53 7.16
N LYS A 90 -10.91 2.41 8.02
CA LYS A 90 -11.05 3.84 7.73
C LYS A 90 -9.70 4.50 7.46
N TYR A 91 -8.71 4.20 8.30
CA TYR A 91 -7.38 4.79 8.17
C TYR A 91 -6.64 4.28 6.92
N PHE A 92 -6.69 2.98 6.64
CA PHE A 92 -6.14 2.40 5.42
C PHE A 92 -6.77 3.05 4.17
N SER A 93 -8.10 3.15 4.16
CA SER A 93 -8.82 3.82 3.06
C SER A 93 -8.37 5.25 2.86
N TRP A 94 -8.23 6.01 3.95
CA TRP A 94 -7.72 7.38 3.88
C TRP A 94 -6.28 7.43 3.34
N LEU A 95 -5.38 6.57 3.80
CA LEU A 95 -3.99 6.52 3.32
C LEU A 95 -3.89 6.28 1.81
N VAL A 96 -4.74 5.39 1.28
CA VAL A 96 -4.72 5.05 -0.16
C VAL A 96 -5.38 6.16 -0.98
N VAL A 97 -6.51 6.70 -0.52
CA VAL A 97 -7.31 7.69 -1.28
C VAL A 97 -6.65 9.07 -1.27
N SER A 98 -6.08 9.49 -0.14
CA SER A 98 -5.45 10.81 -0.02
C SER A 98 -4.13 10.93 -0.80
N ASP A 99 -3.46 9.82 -1.05
CA ASP A 99 -2.18 9.77 -1.77
C ASP A 99 -2.38 9.31 -3.23
N LYS A 100 -2.83 10.27 -4.07
CA LYS A 100 -3.10 10.02 -5.49
C LYS A 100 -1.84 9.55 -6.25
N ALA A 101 -0.66 10.02 -5.87
CA ALA A 101 0.60 9.61 -6.49
C ALA A 101 0.92 8.13 -6.16
N PHE A 102 0.76 7.74 -4.91
CA PHE A 102 0.91 6.36 -4.48
C PHE A 102 -0.11 5.43 -5.17
N SER A 103 -1.38 5.83 -5.27
CA SER A 103 -2.40 5.05 -5.98
C SER A 103 -2.06 4.82 -7.46
N ARG A 104 -1.52 5.84 -8.15
CA ARG A 104 -1.02 5.69 -9.53
C ARG A 104 0.20 4.79 -9.61
N PHE A 105 1.11 4.93 -8.64
CA PHE A 105 2.29 4.06 -8.55
C PHE A 105 1.89 2.58 -8.42
N LEU A 106 0.95 2.25 -7.52
CA LEU A 106 0.47 0.88 -7.34
C LEU A 106 -0.12 0.30 -8.62
N LEU A 107 -0.95 1.08 -9.34
CA LEU A 107 -1.49 0.64 -10.64
C LEU A 107 -0.39 0.32 -11.66
N SER A 108 0.63 1.17 -11.72
CA SER A 108 1.79 0.99 -12.59
C SER A 108 2.65 -0.21 -12.14
N LEU A 109 2.74 -0.45 -10.83
CA LEU A 109 3.47 -1.58 -10.23
C LEU A 109 2.83 -2.92 -10.59
N ASP A 110 1.50 -3.04 -10.45
CA ASP A 110 0.78 -4.28 -10.78
C ASP A 110 1.02 -4.69 -12.22
N SER A 111 0.89 -3.75 -13.16
CA SER A 111 1.17 -3.98 -14.58
C SER A 111 2.64 -4.32 -14.83
N PHE A 112 3.55 -3.64 -14.14
CA PHE A 112 4.99 -3.85 -14.27
C PHE A 112 5.40 -5.25 -13.80
N LEU A 113 4.93 -5.68 -12.63
CA LEU A 113 5.26 -6.99 -12.07
C LEU A 113 4.77 -8.14 -12.94
N LEU A 114 3.60 -7.98 -13.57
CA LEU A 114 3.09 -8.95 -14.55
C LEU A 114 3.96 -9.00 -15.82
N THR A 115 4.40 -7.85 -16.31
CA THR A 115 5.18 -7.76 -17.57
C THR A 115 6.61 -8.27 -17.39
N GLU A 116 7.23 -8.00 -16.22
CA GLU A 116 8.62 -8.39 -15.92
C GLU A 116 8.73 -9.81 -15.35
N ASP A 117 7.62 -10.54 -15.25
CA ASP A 117 7.57 -11.90 -14.67
C ASP A 117 8.33 -12.01 -13.35
N ALA A 118 7.96 -11.15 -12.40
CA ALA A 118 8.63 -11.07 -11.11
C ALA A 118 8.37 -12.34 -10.29
N THR A 119 9.43 -13.08 -9.99
CA THR A 119 9.37 -14.31 -9.21
C THR A 119 8.96 -14.05 -7.76
N GLN A 120 8.50 -15.09 -7.06
CA GLN A 120 8.16 -15.00 -5.64
C GLN A 120 9.37 -14.55 -4.80
N THR A 121 10.56 -15.09 -5.07
CA THR A 121 11.79 -14.71 -4.36
C THR A 121 12.14 -13.23 -4.54
N GLU A 122 11.93 -12.68 -5.74
CA GLU A 122 12.16 -11.24 -5.99
C GLU A 122 11.15 -10.35 -5.26
N ARG A 123 9.94 -10.85 -4.96
CA ARG A 123 8.88 -10.13 -4.26
C ARG A 123 8.84 -10.36 -2.75
N GLU A 124 9.70 -11.23 -2.21
CA GLU A 124 9.65 -11.70 -0.82
C GLU A 124 9.55 -10.52 0.19
N GLU A 125 10.45 -9.55 0.12
CA GLU A 125 10.43 -8.38 1.01
C GLU A 125 9.16 -7.51 0.82
N TYR A 126 8.66 -7.42 -0.40
CA TYR A 126 7.40 -6.72 -0.70
C TYR A 126 6.20 -7.46 -0.09
N ASP A 127 6.13 -8.76 -0.23
CA ASP A 127 5.06 -9.59 0.31
C ASP A 127 5.10 -9.61 1.86
N GLU A 128 6.30 -9.61 2.47
CA GLU A 128 6.48 -9.49 3.93
C GLU A 128 5.89 -8.20 4.49
N ILE A 129 6.10 -7.06 3.85
CA ILE A 129 5.52 -5.78 4.31
C ILE A 129 3.99 -5.80 4.24
N LEU A 130 3.41 -6.38 3.20
CA LEU A 130 1.97 -6.54 3.10
C LEU A 130 1.41 -7.49 4.16
N LEU A 131 2.15 -8.56 4.47
CA LEU A 131 1.81 -9.49 5.55
C LEU A 131 1.86 -8.82 6.93
N GLU A 132 2.82 -7.93 7.20
CA GLU A 132 2.85 -7.16 8.44
C GLU A 132 1.60 -6.27 8.61
N ILE A 133 1.12 -5.66 7.52
CA ILE A 133 -0.11 -4.88 7.55
C ILE A 133 -1.32 -5.81 7.81
N TYR A 134 -1.39 -6.94 7.11
CA TYR A 134 -2.43 -7.94 7.29
C TYR A 134 -2.53 -8.41 8.76
N THR A 135 -1.40 -8.70 9.41
CA THR A 135 -1.39 -9.22 10.79
C THR A 135 -2.02 -8.26 11.81
N MET A 136 -1.95 -6.94 11.58
CA MET A 136 -2.62 -5.96 12.44
C MET A 136 -4.15 -6.05 12.31
N PHE A 137 -4.67 -6.22 11.09
CA PHE A 137 -6.10 -6.41 10.85
C PHE A 137 -6.58 -7.77 11.38
N GLU A 138 -5.80 -8.83 11.18
CA GLU A 138 -6.10 -10.16 11.69
C GLU A 138 -6.13 -10.16 13.23
N GLY A 139 -5.21 -9.44 13.88
CA GLY A 139 -5.21 -9.27 15.33
C GLY A 139 -6.49 -8.61 15.84
N ALA A 140 -6.94 -7.53 15.18
CA ALA A 140 -8.20 -6.88 15.51
C ALA A 140 -9.42 -7.80 15.28
N TYR A 141 -9.44 -8.58 14.18
CA TYR A 141 -10.48 -9.56 13.90
C TYR A 141 -10.54 -10.66 14.97
N LYS A 142 -9.41 -11.30 15.28
CA LYS A 142 -9.32 -12.33 16.33
C LYS A 142 -9.78 -11.81 17.70
N LYS A 143 -9.42 -10.57 18.04
CA LYS A 143 -9.91 -9.92 19.26
C LYS A 143 -11.43 -9.79 19.25
N GLY A 144 -12.01 -9.37 18.12
CA GLY A 144 -13.46 -9.21 17.98
C GLY A 144 -14.24 -10.51 18.08
N LEU A 145 -13.65 -11.63 17.64
CA LEU A 145 -14.22 -12.96 17.87
C LEU A 145 -14.24 -13.30 19.35
N VAL A 146 -13.16 -12.98 20.08
CA VAL A 146 -13.02 -13.28 21.52
C VAL A 146 -13.93 -12.39 22.38
N ASP A 147 -14.04 -11.10 22.06
CA ASP A 147 -14.87 -10.15 22.81
C ASP A 147 -16.34 -10.14 22.35
N GLY A 148 -16.68 -10.94 21.35
CA GLY A 148 -18.04 -11.13 20.83
C GLY A 148 -18.57 -9.94 20.04
N THR A 149 -17.72 -8.99 19.62
CA THR A 149 -18.14 -7.82 18.84
C THR A 149 -18.09 -8.09 17.32
N ILE A 150 -17.42 -9.15 16.89
CA ILE A 150 -17.33 -9.62 15.51
C ILE A 150 -17.87 -11.04 15.44
N ARG A 151 -18.66 -11.34 14.40
CA ARG A 151 -19.06 -12.70 14.07
C ARG A 151 -17.99 -13.42 13.26
N ASP A 152 -17.95 -14.74 13.36
CA ASP A 152 -17.12 -15.54 12.47
C ASP A 152 -17.64 -15.45 11.02
N ILE A 153 -16.75 -15.03 10.10
CA ILE A 153 -17.06 -14.91 8.68
C ILE A 153 -16.41 -16.03 7.85
N GLY A 154 -15.85 -17.07 8.49
CA GLY A 154 -15.11 -18.13 7.84
C GLY A 154 -13.70 -17.69 7.47
N SER A 155 -13.45 -17.33 6.21
CA SER A 155 -12.12 -16.94 5.74
C SER A 155 -11.88 -15.42 5.88
N PHE A 156 -11.21 -15.02 6.97
CA PHE A 156 -10.75 -13.63 7.12
C PHE A 156 -9.69 -13.21 6.07
N PRO A 157 -8.71 -14.07 5.69
CA PRO A 157 -7.77 -13.72 4.63
C PRO A 157 -8.46 -13.34 3.31
N ASP A 158 -9.45 -14.10 2.87
CA ASP A 158 -10.19 -13.81 1.63
C ASP A 158 -10.98 -12.50 1.73
N PHE A 159 -11.62 -12.29 2.89
CA PHE A 159 -12.32 -11.03 3.16
C PHE A 159 -11.36 -9.84 3.14
N TYR A 160 -10.23 -9.93 3.84
CA TYR A 160 -9.22 -8.87 3.90
C TYR A 160 -8.69 -8.53 2.50
N PHE A 161 -8.35 -9.55 1.72
CA PHE A 161 -7.88 -9.36 0.35
C PHE A 161 -8.94 -8.67 -0.51
N ALA A 162 -10.18 -9.17 -0.52
CA ALA A 162 -11.27 -8.58 -1.28
C ALA A 162 -11.54 -7.12 -0.87
N ALA A 163 -11.56 -6.83 0.43
CA ALA A 163 -11.81 -5.49 0.96
C ALA A 163 -10.71 -4.50 0.58
N THR A 164 -9.44 -4.86 0.84
CA THR A 164 -8.30 -3.97 0.55
C THR A 164 -8.10 -3.74 -0.94
N GLN A 165 -8.23 -4.78 -1.78
CA GLN A 165 -8.15 -4.63 -3.23
C GLN A 165 -9.30 -3.79 -3.79
N SER A 166 -10.51 -3.92 -3.25
CA SER A 166 -11.64 -3.06 -3.67
C SER A 166 -11.36 -1.59 -3.38
N LEU A 167 -10.83 -1.26 -2.19
CA LEU A 167 -10.47 0.10 -1.81
C LEU A 167 -9.35 0.68 -2.69
N ILE A 168 -8.30 -0.10 -2.93
CA ILE A 168 -7.17 0.29 -3.80
C ILE A 168 -7.68 0.51 -5.24
N SER A 169 -8.42 -0.44 -5.81
CA SER A 169 -8.92 -0.36 -7.18
C SER A 169 -9.88 0.80 -7.39
N LEU A 170 -10.76 1.08 -6.41
CA LEU A 170 -11.63 2.24 -6.47
C LEU A 170 -10.82 3.54 -6.46
N SER A 171 -9.82 3.66 -5.57
CA SER A 171 -8.93 4.81 -5.52
C SER A 171 -8.16 5.01 -6.84
N GLN A 172 -7.61 3.95 -7.41
CA GLN A 172 -6.92 3.98 -8.70
C GLN A 172 -7.83 4.50 -9.83
N ARG A 173 -9.05 3.93 -9.96
CA ARG A 173 -10.02 4.36 -10.99
C ARG A 173 -10.38 5.83 -10.89
N LEU A 174 -10.53 6.33 -9.68
CA LEU A 174 -10.91 7.73 -9.45
C LEU A 174 -9.74 8.68 -9.75
N THR A 175 -8.53 8.24 -9.51
CA THR A 175 -7.31 8.99 -9.86
C THR A 175 -7.10 9.08 -11.38
N MET A 176 -7.45 8.02 -12.13
CA MET A 176 -7.27 7.98 -13.60
C MET A 176 -8.30 8.82 -14.38
N ARG A 177 -9.50 9.02 -13.87
CA ARG A 177 -10.59 9.69 -14.60
C ARG A 177 -10.47 11.22 -14.70
N GLY A 178 -9.34 11.80 -14.23
CA GLY A 178 -9.00 13.20 -14.51
C GLY A 178 -10.10 14.22 -14.20
N GLY A 179 -10.74 14.13 -13.05
CA GLY A 179 -11.64 15.17 -12.55
C GLY A 179 -12.95 15.42 -13.34
N ALA A 180 -13.23 14.68 -14.41
CA ALA A 180 -14.31 15.07 -15.34
C ALA A 180 -15.73 14.70 -14.90
N SER A 181 -15.95 13.92 -13.83
CA SER A 181 -17.30 13.48 -13.46
C SER A 181 -17.58 13.19 -11.99
N LEU A 182 -16.58 13.20 -11.12
CA LEU A 182 -16.79 12.92 -9.69
C LEU A 182 -16.08 13.99 -8.87
N THR A 183 -16.84 14.77 -8.12
CA THR A 183 -16.28 15.66 -7.08
C THR A 183 -15.57 14.84 -6.02
N ASP A 184 -14.59 15.42 -5.30
CA ASP A 184 -13.94 14.76 -4.18
C ASP A 184 -14.96 14.30 -3.11
N GLU A 185 -16.10 14.98 -3.00
CA GLU A 185 -17.23 14.62 -2.14
C GLU A 185 -17.89 13.30 -2.58
N SER A 186 -18.16 13.13 -3.88
CA SER A 186 -18.70 11.88 -4.44
C SER A 186 -17.76 10.69 -4.30
N LEU A 187 -16.45 10.93 -4.29
CA LEU A 187 -15.46 9.88 -4.00
C LEU A 187 -15.53 9.44 -2.54
N ASN A 188 -15.53 10.41 -1.62
CA ASN A 188 -15.61 10.13 -0.19
C ASN A 188 -16.86 9.32 0.15
N ASP A 189 -18.00 9.61 -0.49
CA ASP A 189 -19.25 8.88 -0.25
C ASP A 189 -19.18 7.42 -0.73
N LYS A 190 -18.53 7.15 -1.87
CA LYS A 190 -18.33 5.78 -2.35
C LYS A 190 -17.38 4.98 -1.44
N ILE A 191 -16.33 5.60 -0.95
CA ILE A 191 -15.42 4.99 0.03
C ILE A 191 -16.13 4.72 1.35
N LYS A 192 -16.92 5.67 1.86
CA LYS A 192 -17.74 5.48 3.06
C LYS A 192 -18.72 4.32 2.89
N LEU A 193 -19.38 4.22 1.71
CA LEU A 193 -20.28 3.11 1.41
C LEU A 193 -19.55 1.76 1.47
N LEU A 194 -18.38 1.64 0.83
CA LEU A 194 -17.58 0.41 0.89
C LEU A 194 -17.16 0.07 2.32
N ILE A 195 -16.68 1.04 3.08
CA ILE A 195 -16.30 0.83 4.48
C ILE A 195 -17.52 0.32 5.28
N ASN A 196 -18.69 0.94 5.10
CA ASN A 196 -19.90 0.52 5.78
C ASN A 196 -20.29 -0.91 5.39
N MET A 197 -20.24 -1.27 4.10
CA MET A 197 -20.50 -2.65 3.64
C MET A 197 -19.55 -3.65 4.32
N PHE A 198 -18.25 -3.34 4.38
CA PHE A 198 -17.27 -4.22 4.99
C PHE A 198 -17.48 -4.35 6.50
N THR A 199 -17.71 -3.24 7.20
CA THR A 199 -17.89 -3.27 8.65
C THR A 199 -19.22 -3.91 9.06
N THR A 200 -20.30 -3.69 8.30
CA THR A 200 -21.59 -4.36 8.53
C THR A 200 -21.49 -5.88 8.31
N TYR A 201 -20.66 -6.31 7.35
CA TYR A 201 -20.54 -7.74 7.03
C TYR A 201 -20.06 -8.59 8.21
N PHE A 202 -19.16 -8.09 9.04
CA PHE A 202 -18.65 -8.84 10.20
C PHE A 202 -19.16 -8.33 11.56
N ALA A 203 -20.00 -7.29 11.59
CA ALA A 203 -20.63 -6.85 12.84
C ALA A 203 -21.48 -7.97 13.44
N ASN A 204 -21.33 -8.18 14.74
CA ASN A 204 -22.22 -9.08 15.45
C ASN A 204 -23.50 -8.30 15.81
N GLU A 205 -24.62 -8.67 15.19
CA GLU A 205 -25.93 -8.12 15.58
C GLU A 205 -26.28 -8.65 16.97
N LYS A 206 -26.23 -7.78 17.99
CA LYS A 206 -26.77 -8.09 19.31
C LYS A 206 -28.25 -7.82 19.36
#